data_d0dd5a99cd86a6be83c3f48410d13ee3
#
_entry.id   d0dd5a99cd86a6be83c3f48410d13ee3
#
_cell.length_a   1.000
_cell.length_b   1.000
_cell.length_c   1.000
_cell.angle_alpha   90.00
_cell.angle_beta   90.00
_cell.angle_gamma   90.00
#
_symmetry.space_group_name_H-M   'P 1'
#
loop_
_entity.id
_entity.type
_entity.pdbx_description
1 polymer ?
#
loop_
_entity_poly.entity_id
_entity_poly.type
_entity_poly.pdbx_seq_one_letter_code
_entity_poly.pdbx_strand_id
1 'polypeptide(L)'
;MRLNQRGSIQSSALTVGFAVLFVASTAFGIWAFMGRADYKNNSDKKSATAVATAKEEQKATDEADFLEREKQPYETFDGPSEFGSIKIVYPKTWELYVDVKTTGSGTSVDGYAHPIYVPGVQSDTAFALRFQVIGDDYTSLLKQYESSTKNGSVTVAPFRAVLVDSVLGARIDGEITTKRTGSVVLLPLRDKTLKIWTESNAYTADFDEILANLSFSP
;
A
#
# COMPACT_ATOMS: atom_id res chain seq x y z
N MET A 1 -38.96 -70.31 75.01
CA MET A 1 -38.19 -69.05 74.77
C MET A 1 -37.93 -68.89 73.26
N ARG A 2 -38.74 -68.14 72.53
CA ARG A 2 -38.55 -67.97 71.05
C ARG A 2 -37.79 -66.64 70.87
N LEU A 3 -36.54 -66.68 70.49
CA LEU A 3 -35.68 -65.55 70.15
C LEU A 3 -36.13 -65.01 68.78
N ASN A 4 -36.38 -63.73 68.80
CA ASN A 4 -36.93 -62.93 67.71
C ASN A 4 -35.87 -62.67 66.62
N GLN A 5 -35.97 -63.41 65.51
CA GLN A 5 -35.01 -63.32 64.37
C GLN A 5 -35.32 -62.16 63.37
N ARG A 6 -36.14 -61.23 63.76
CA ARG A 6 -36.57 -60.15 62.84
C ARG A 6 -35.55 -58.97 62.72
N GLY A 7 -34.52 -58.95 63.58
CA GLY A 7 -33.54 -57.84 63.60
C GLY A 7 -32.38 -57.99 62.61
N SER A 8 -32.07 -59.21 62.14
CA SER A 8 -30.85 -59.45 61.34
C SER A 8 -31.02 -59.18 59.86
N ILE A 9 -32.22 -59.29 59.30
CA ILE A 9 -32.49 -59.10 57.87
C ILE A 9 -32.51 -57.62 57.51
N GLN A 10 -32.99 -56.77 58.37
CA GLN A 10 -32.99 -55.30 58.13
C GLN A 10 -31.59 -54.70 58.15
N SER A 11 -30.75 -55.15 59.06
CA SER A 11 -29.36 -54.71 59.14
C SER A 11 -28.53 -55.13 57.93
N SER A 12 -28.74 -56.39 57.43
CA SER A 12 -28.07 -56.90 56.22
C SER A 12 -28.49 -56.14 54.94
N ALA A 13 -29.78 -55.83 54.81
CA ALA A 13 -30.27 -55.07 53.67
C ALA A 13 -29.69 -53.61 53.64
N LEU A 14 -29.61 -52.97 54.83
CA LEU A 14 -29.00 -51.67 54.95
C LEU A 14 -27.49 -51.67 54.63
N THR A 15 -26.74 -52.71 55.09
CA THR A 15 -25.34 -52.82 54.82
C THR A 15 -25.06 -53.06 53.33
N VAL A 16 -25.87 -53.85 52.65
CA VAL A 16 -25.78 -54.05 51.18
C VAL A 16 -26.11 -52.75 50.43
N GLY A 17 -27.11 -52.01 50.88
CA GLY A 17 -27.47 -50.72 50.28
C GLY A 17 -26.34 -49.68 50.42
N PHE A 18 -25.68 -49.58 51.57
CA PHE A 18 -24.52 -48.72 51.73
C PHE A 18 -23.31 -49.16 50.90
N ALA A 19 -23.06 -50.48 50.76
CA ALA A 19 -21.97 -50.98 49.95
C ALA A 19 -22.18 -50.67 48.44
N VAL A 20 -23.40 -50.78 47.93
CA VAL A 20 -23.74 -50.38 46.55
C VAL A 20 -23.58 -48.90 46.34
N LEU A 21 -24.06 -48.08 47.27
CA LEU A 21 -23.90 -46.63 47.19
C LEU A 21 -22.41 -46.21 47.25
N PHE A 22 -21.61 -46.87 48.07
CA PHE A 22 -20.18 -46.60 48.15
C PHE A 22 -19.47 -46.96 46.84
N VAL A 23 -19.77 -48.11 46.23
CA VAL A 23 -19.21 -48.50 44.95
C VAL A 23 -19.63 -47.54 43.84
N ALA A 24 -20.91 -47.17 43.79
CA ALA A 24 -21.42 -46.20 42.82
C ALA A 24 -20.77 -44.81 42.96
N SER A 25 -20.59 -44.32 44.21
CA SER A 25 -19.98 -43.03 44.44
C SER A 25 -18.46 -43.03 44.15
N THR A 26 -17.76 -44.14 44.43
CA THR A 26 -16.35 -44.28 44.06
C THR A 26 -16.15 -44.36 42.56
N ALA A 27 -17.00 -45.14 41.84
CA ALA A 27 -16.96 -45.21 40.39
C ALA A 27 -17.24 -43.87 39.73
N PHE A 28 -18.23 -43.10 40.22
CA PHE A 28 -18.53 -41.74 39.76
C PHE A 28 -17.38 -40.76 40.07
N GLY A 29 -16.76 -40.88 41.25
CA GLY A 29 -15.60 -40.06 41.62
C GLY A 29 -14.40 -40.30 40.73
N ILE A 30 -14.10 -41.54 40.40
CA ILE A 30 -13.03 -41.91 39.48
C ILE A 30 -13.34 -41.39 38.07
N TRP A 31 -14.55 -41.57 37.57
CA TRP A 31 -14.98 -41.07 36.27
C TRP A 31 -14.87 -39.55 36.17
N ALA A 32 -15.37 -38.83 37.18
CA ALA A 32 -15.29 -37.37 37.23
C ALA A 32 -13.85 -36.85 37.35
N PHE A 33 -13.00 -37.59 38.09
CA PHE A 33 -11.60 -37.22 38.22
C PHE A 33 -10.81 -37.46 36.93
N MET A 34 -11.05 -38.60 36.26
CA MET A 34 -10.47 -38.88 34.91
C MET A 34 -10.90 -37.86 33.88
N GLY A 35 -12.17 -37.48 33.82
CA GLY A 35 -12.69 -36.49 32.93
C GLY A 35 -12.05 -35.11 33.16
N ARG A 36 -11.84 -34.73 34.43
CA ARG A 36 -11.17 -33.45 34.79
C ARG A 36 -9.68 -33.47 34.45
N ALA A 37 -8.98 -34.58 34.64
CA ALA A 37 -7.59 -34.75 34.30
C ALA A 37 -7.37 -34.71 32.78
N ASP A 38 -8.27 -35.34 32.01
CA ASP A 38 -8.25 -35.35 30.56
C ASP A 38 -8.53 -33.98 29.97
N TYR A 39 -9.48 -33.23 30.56
CA TYR A 39 -9.76 -31.85 30.17
C TYR A 39 -8.58 -30.92 30.42
N LYS A 40 -7.91 -31.04 31.57
CA LYS A 40 -6.74 -30.24 31.91
C LYS A 40 -5.53 -30.55 31.04
N ASN A 41 -5.26 -31.81 30.76
CA ASN A 41 -4.11 -32.23 29.96
C ASN A 41 -4.30 -32.02 28.45
N ASN A 42 -5.54 -32.06 27.96
CA ASN A 42 -5.85 -31.85 26.55
C ASN A 42 -6.15 -30.39 26.19
N SER A 43 -6.49 -29.52 27.15
CA SER A 43 -6.74 -28.12 26.94
C SER A 43 -5.50 -27.41 26.42
N ASP A 44 -4.34 -27.66 27.02
CA ASP A 44 -3.06 -27.06 26.62
C ASP A 44 -2.64 -27.53 25.21
N LYS A 45 -2.84 -28.82 24.90
CA LYS A 45 -2.59 -29.34 23.54
C LYS A 45 -3.53 -28.77 22.49
N LYS A 46 -4.81 -28.67 22.80
CA LYS A 46 -5.81 -28.07 21.89
C LYS A 46 -5.54 -26.59 21.70
N SER A 47 -5.18 -25.88 22.75
CA SER A 47 -4.78 -24.47 22.70
C SER A 47 -3.52 -24.29 21.86
N ALA A 48 -2.49 -25.10 22.09
CA ALA A 48 -1.25 -25.06 21.31
C ALA A 48 -1.48 -25.39 19.82
N THR A 49 -2.34 -26.38 19.51
CA THR A 49 -2.70 -26.72 18.14
C THR A 49 -3.49 -25.57 17.48
N ALA A 50 -4.48 -25.00 18.17
CA ALA A 50 -5.25 -23.87 17.66
C ALA A 50 -4.37 -22.63 17.38
N VAL A 51 -3.42 -22.35 18.28
CA VAL A 51 -2.43 -21.26 18.10
C VAL A 51 -1.51 -21.55 16.91
N ALA A 52 -1.04 -22.80 16.77
CA ALA A 52 -0.20 -23.18 15.62
C ALA A 52 -0.96 -23.04 14.30
N THR A 53 -2.21 -23.52 14.22
CA THR A 53 -3.05 -23.39 13.03
C THR A 53 -3.35 -21.93 12.71
N ALA A 54 -3.73 -21.11 13.71
CA ALA A 54 -3.98 -19.70 13.50
C ALA A 54 -2.72 -18.93 13.02
N LYS A 55 -1.55 -19.33 13.52
CA LYS A 55 -0.27 -18.74 13.08
C LYS A 55 0.10 -19.14 11.65
N GLU A 56 -0.19 -20.38 11.25
CA GLU A 56 0.00 -20.82 9.85
C GLU A 56 -0.98 -20.12 8.90
N GLU A 57 -2.25 -20.00 9.28
CA GLU A 57 -3.26 -19.26 8.51
C GLU A 57 -2.90 -17.79 8.38
N GLN A 58 -2.47 -17.15 9.47
CA GLN A 58 -2.01 -15.77 9.43
C GLN A 58 -0.78 -15.60 8.53
N LYS A 59 0.20 -16.50 8.64
CA LYS A 59 1.39 -16.47 7.78
C LYS A 59 1.04 -16.65 6.31
N ALA A 60 0.12 -17.56 5.98
CA ALA A 60 -0.34 -17.77 4.61
C ALA A 60 -1.10 -16.53 4.07
N THR A 61 -1.90 -15.87 4.91
CA THR A 61 -2.59 -14.62 4.56
C THR A 61 -1.59 -13.48 4.36
N ASP A 62 -0.65 -13.30 5.27
CA ASP A 62 0.39 -12.27 5.19
C ASP A 62 1.27 -12.47 3.94
N GLU A 63 1.59 -13.72 3.59
CA GLU A 63 2.37 -14.06 2.39
C GLU A 63 1.57 -13.81 1.10
N ALA A 64 0.27 -14.12 1.10
CA ALA A 64 -0.62 -13.81 -0.01
C ALA A 64 -0.79 -12.29 -0.21
N ASP A 65 -0.98 -11.53 0.87
CA ASP A 65 -1.07 -10.08 0.85
C ASP A 65 0.26 -9.42 0.44
N PHE A 66 1.40 -10.01 0.83
CA PHE A 66 2.71 -9.56 0.39
C PHE A 66 2.89 -9.76 -1.12
N LEU A 67 2.58 -10.96 -1.63
CA LEU A 67 2.65 -11.25 -3.06
C LEU A 67 1.69 -10.38 -3.88
N GLU A 68 0.51 -10.05 -3.35
CA GLU A 68 -0.44 -9.15 -4.03
C GLU A 68 0.11 -7.71 -4.07
N ARG A 69 0.73 -7.25 -2.97
CA ARG A 69 1.38 -5.93 -2.93
C ARG A 69 2.63 -5.86 -3.82
N GLU A 70 3.37 -6.97 -3.98
CA GLU A 70 4.49 -7.02 -4.94
C GLU A 70 4.05 -6.94 -6.40
N LYS A 71 2.83 -7.38 -6.73
CA LYS A 71 2.24 -7.25 -8.08
C LYS A 71 1.90 -5.80 -8.45
N GLN A 72 1.89 -4.89 -7.49
CA GLN A 72 1.63 -3.46 -7.71
C GLN A 72 2.88 -2.65 -7.34
N PRO A 73 3.90 -2.61 -8.22
CA PRO A 73 5.15 -1.91 -7.96
C PRO A 73 5.02 -0.39 -8.03
N TYR A 74 3.82 0.14 -8.25
CA TYR A 74 3.53 1.55 -8.46
C TYR A 74 2.62 2.13 -7.38
N GLU A 75 2.80 3.41 -7.12
CA GLU A 75 1.89 4.27 -6.38
C GLU A 75 1.28 5.31 -7.31
N THR A 76 0.18 5.92 -6.87
CA THR A 76 -0.54 6.91 -7.67
C THR A 76 -0.71 8.19 -6.89
N PHE A 77 -0.33 9.31 -7.50
CA PHE A 77 -0.72 10.63 -7.07
C PHE A 77 -2.01 11.03 -7.78
N ASP A 78 -3.03 11.39 -7.00
CA ASP A 78 -4.30 11.93 -7.48
C ASP A 78 -4.36 13.43 -7.13
N GLY A 79 -4.19 14.27 -8.14
CA GLY A 79 -4.23 15.72 -8.01
C GLY A 79 -5.65 16.27 -7.81
N PRO A 80 -5.77 17.49 -7.23
CA PRO A 80 -7.06 18.15 -7.03
C PRO A 80 -7.85 18.33 -8.34
N SER A 81 -9.18 18.18 -8.26
CA SER A 81 -10.07 18.31 -9.43
C SER A 81 -10.06 19.71 -10.03
N GLU A 82 -9.83 20.75 -9.23
CA GLU A 82 -9.68 22.15 -9.68
C GLU A 82 -8.47 22.34 -10.62
N PHE A 83 -7.45 21.48 -10.52
CA PHE A 83 -6.28 21.45 -11.38
C PHE A 83 -6.29 20.30 -12.39
N GLY A 84 -7.46 19.85 -12.81
CA GLY A 84 -7.62 18.86 -13.88
C GLY A 84 -7.47 17.41 -13.45
N SER A 85 -7.62 17.08 -12.16
CA SER A 85 -7.56 15.69 -11.65
C SER A 85 -6.37 14.92 -12.22
N ILE A 86 -5.18 15.53 -12.17
CA ILE A 86 -3.96 14.92 -12.70
C ILE A 86 -3.66 13.64 -11.93
N LYS A 87 -3.50 12.54 -12.65
CA LYS A 87 -3.13 11.26 -12.08
C LYS A 87 -1.75 10.86 -12.60
N ILE A 88 -0.79 10.70 -11.69
CA ILE A 88 0.58 10.30 -11.98
C ILE A 88 0.86 8.97 -11.28
N VAL A 89 1.20 7.96 -12.06
CA VAL A 89 1.61 6.63 -11.56
C VAL A 89 3.13 6.60 -11.54
N TYR A 90 3.73 6.32 -10.37
CA TYR A 90 5.17 6.34 -10.18
C TYR A 90 5.66 5.12 -9.39
N PRO A 91 6.95 4.74 -9.49
CA PRO A 91 7.48 3.59 -8.77
C PRO A 91 7.30 3.72 -7.24
N LYS A 92 6.80 2.69 -6.60
CA LYS A 92 6.57 2.62 -5.14
C LYS A 92 7.83 2.83 -4.30
N THR A 93 9.02 2.63 -4.90
CA THR A 93 10.31 2.87 -4.26
C THR A 93 10.72 4.35 -4.25
N TRP A 94 9.91 5.21 -4.85
CA TRP A 94 10.16 6.65 -4.88
C TRP A 94 9.33 7.34 -3.82
N GLU A 95 9.95 8.29 -3.15
CA GLU A 95 9.25 9.22 -2.26
C GLU A 95 8.76 10.42 -3.06
N LEU A 96 7.53 10.86 -2.79
CA LEU A 96 6.89 12.00 -3.45
C LEU A 96 6.56 13.08 -2.44
N TYR A 97 6.98 14.30 -2.72
CA TYR A 97 6.54 15.51 -2.02
C TYR A 97 5.74 16.40 -2.97
N VAL A 98 4.59 16.90 -2.55
CA VAL A 98 3.75 17.79 -3.33
C VAL A 98 3.31 18.99 -2.49
N ASP A 99 3.53 20.19 -3.02
CA ASP A 99 2.98 21.45 -2.51
C ASP A 99 1.82 21.91 -3.41
N VAL A 100 0.66 22.11 -2.81
CA VAL A 100 -0.56 22.55 -3.51
C VAL A 100 -0.96 23.93 -2.99
N LYS A 101 -0.95 24.95 -3.86
CA LYS A 101 -1.36 26.32 -3.57
C LYS A 101 -2.70 26.61 -4.22
N THR A 102 -3.71 26.80 -3.41
CA THR A 102 -5.08 27.11 -3.86
C THR A 102 -5.30 28.60 -4.13
N THR A 103 -4.37 29.46 -3.74
CA THR A 103 -4.47 30.92 -3.90
C THR A 103 -3.20 31.52 -4.46
N GLY A 104 -3.32 32.36 -5.46
CA GLY A 104 -2.22 33.12 -6.08
C GLY A 104 -2.07 32.87 -7.58
N SER A 105 -1.33 33.76 -8.24
CA SER A 105 -0.86 33.57 -9.62
C SER A 105 0.45 32.78 -9.62
N GLY A 106 0.64 31.89 -10.60
CA GLY A 106 1.86 31.11 -10.78
C GLY A 106 1.64 29.60 -10.65
N THR A 107 2.57 28.92 -10.00
CA THR A 107 2.49 27.44 -9.83
C THR A 107 1.45 27.08 -8.78
N SER A 108 0.43 26.31 -9.20
CA SER A 108 -0.64 25.84 -8.32
C SER A 108 -0.34 24.49 -7.69
N VAL A 109 0.39 23.63 -8.40
CA VAL A 109 0.88 22.32 -7.90
C VAL A 109 2.37 22.26 -8.20
N ASP A 110 3.16 21.83 -7.23
CA ASP A 110 4.61 21.65 -7.38
C ASP A 110 5.02 20.33 -6.72
N GLY A 111 5.35 19.32 -7.54
CA GLY A 111 5.66 17.96 -7.12
C GLY A 111 7.11 17.59 -7.42
N TYR A 112 7.70 16.85 -6.50
CA TYR A 112 9.09 16.35 -6.54
C TYR A 112 9.12 14.89 -6.15
N ALA A 113 9.67 14.02 -6.98
CA ALA A 113 9.87 12.62 -6.61
C ALA A 113 11.32 12.18 -6.88
N HIS A 114 11.79 11.28 -6.01
CA HIS A 114 13.14 10.73 -6.13
C HIS A 114 13.21 9.35 -5.44
N PRO A 115 14.02 8.40 -5.93
CA PRO A 115 14.25 7.13 -5.25
C PRO A 115 14.69 7.33 -3.80
N ILE A 116 14.09 6.57 -2.87
CA ILE A 116 14.42 6.45 -1.44
C ILE A 116 14.06 7.69 -0.61
N TYR A 117 14.39 8.91 -1.06
CA TYR A 117 14.08 10.15 -0.35
C TYR A 117 14.03 11.33 -1.32
N VAL A 118 13.24 12.35 -0.98
CA VAL A 118 13.20 13.59 -1.75
C VAL A 118 14.32 14.51 -1.29
N PRO A 119 15.31 14.83 -2.14
CA PRO A 119 16.38 15.76 -1.78
C PRO A 119 15.82 17.17 -1.58
N GLY A 120 16.52 18.01 -0.81
CA GLY A 120 16.15 19.41 -0.66
C GLY A 120 16.21 20.14 -2.00
N VAL A 121 15.28 21.07 -2.25
CA VAL A 121 15.18 21.82 -3.52
C VAL A 121 16.44 22.61 -3.86
N GLN A 122 17.24 22.95 -2.84
CA GLN A 122 18.53 23.66 -2.99
C GLN A 122 19.73 22.71 -3.20
N SER A 123 19.50 21.37 -3.25
CA SER A 123 20.57 20.42 -3.44
C SER A 123 21.03 20.38 -4.90
N ASP A 124 22.27 19.94 -5.13
CA ASP A 124 22.79 19.67 -6.47
C ASP A 124 22.26 18.35 -7.05
N THR A 125 21.47 17.59 -6.28
CA THR A 125 20.88 16.33 -6.72
C THR A 125 19.78 16.60 -7.74
N ALA A 126 19.88 15.93 -8.89
CA ALA A 126 18.85 15.98 -9.92
C ALA A 126 17.63 15.16 -9.50
N PHE A 127 16.44 15.72 -9.64
CA PHE A 127 15.21 15.00 -9.35
C PHE A 127 14.90 13.96 -10.44
N ALA A 128 14.41 12.80 -10.01
CA ALA A 128 13.97 11.76 -10.92
C ALA A 128 12.67 12.15 -11.64
N LEU A 129 11.78 12.81 -10.92
CA LEU A 129 10.54 13.37 -11.47
C LEU A 129 10.22 14.71 -10.80
N ARG A 130 9.81 15.64 -11.61
CA ARG A 130 9.15 16.88 -11.18
C ARG A 130 7.91 17.12 -12.01
N PHE A 131 6.89 17.73 -11.40
CA PHE A 131 5.71 18.17 -12.14
C PHE A 131 5.14 19.44 -11.52
N GLN A 132 4.60 20.30 -12.37
CA GLN A 132 4.01 21.56 -11.97
C GLN A 132 2.76 21.86 -12.78
N VAL A 133 1.74 22.42 -12.12
CA VAL A 133 0.64 23.11 -12.80
C VAL A 133 0.92 24.60 -12.75
N ILE A 134 1.18 25.19 -13.90
CA ILE A 134 1.62 26.56 -14.06
C ILE A 134 0.51 27.40 -14.67
N GLY A 135 0.27 28.60 -14.15
CA GLY A 135 -0.73 29.54 -14.66
C GLY A 135 -0.39 30.16 -16.03
N ASP A 136 0.86 30.01 -16.50
CA ASP A 136 1.25 30.48 -17.82
C ASP A 136 0.68 29.58 -18.92
N ASP A 137 0.34 30.16 -20.06
CA ASP A 137 -0.14 29.40 -21.20
C ASP A 137 0.96 28.56 -21.84
N TYR A 138 0.56 27.46 -22.44
CA TYR A 138 1.42 26.46 -23.10
C TYR A 138 2.39 27.11 -24.13
N THR A 139 1.89 28.05 -24.95
CA THR A 139 2.68 28.69 -26.02
C THR A 139 3.80 29.54 -25.42
N SER A 140 3.52 30.26 -24.35
CA SER A 140 4.52 31.08 -23.65
C SER A 140 5.62 30.24 -23.03
N LEU A 141 5.26 29.12 -22.41
CA LEU A 141 6.25 28.18 -21.84
C LEU A 141 7.09 27.50 -22.95
N LEU A 142 6.46 27.11 -24.07
CA LEU A 142 7.18 26.49 -25.18
C LEU A 142 8.20 27.47 -25.81
N LYS A 143 7.85 28.74 -25.93
CA LYS A 143 8.76 29.78 -26.44
C LYS A 143 10.05 29.93 -25.64
N GLN A 144 10.06 29.62 -24.33
CA GLN A 144 11.27 29.66 -23.50
C GLN A 144 12.36 28.70 -24.01
N TYR A 145 11.98 27.66 -24.74
CA TYR A 145 12.91 26.68 -25.31
C TYR A 145 13.37 27.02 -26.74
N GLU A 146 12.85 28.06 -27.37
CA GLU A 146 13.17 28.39 -28.78
C GLU A 146 14.66 28.69 -28.99
N SER A 147 15.32 29.41 -28.07
CA SER A 147 16.74 29.71 -28.18
C SER A 147 17.59 28.44 -28.04
N SER A 148 17.24 27.55 -27.11
CA SER A 148 17.92 26.29 -26.88
C SER A 148 17.71 25.30 -28.04
N THR A 149 16.56 25.36 -28.69
CA THR A 149 16.29 24.59 -29.92
C THR A 149 17.12 25.10 -31.09
N LYS A 150 17.23 26.42 -31.25
CA LYS A 150 18.03 27.03 -32.33
C LYS A 150 19.53 26.77 -32.21
N ASN A 151 20.06 26.70 -31.00
CA ASN A 151 21.47 26.39 -30.75
C ASN A 151 21.77 24.89 -30.64
N GLY A 152 20.73 24.04 -30.73
CA GLY A 152 20.87 22.58 -30.68
C GLY A 152 21.06 21.98 -29.28
N SER A 153 20.88 22.77 -28.20
CA SER A 153 20.98 22.25 -26.83
C SER A 153 19.80 21.35 -26.46
N VAL A 154 18.64 21.54 -27.08
CA VAL A 154 17.46 20.72 -26.91
C VAL A 154 16.79 20.38 -28.24
N THR A 155 16.09 19.26 -28.28
CA THR A 155 15.19 18.89 -29.36
C THR A 155 13.75 18.98 -28.89
N VAL A 156 12.86 19.46 -29.75
CA VAL A 156 11.43 19.58 -29.49
C VAL A 156 10.67 18.69 -30.43
N ALA A 157 9.81 17.83 -29.89
CA ALA A 157 8.95 16.93 -30.65
C ALA A 157 7.50 17.03 -30.18
N PRO A 158 6.50 16.81 -31.06
CA PRO A 158 5.11 16.66 -30.63
C PRO A 158 4.97 15.51 -29.64
N PHE A 159 4.13 15.70 -28.60
CA PHE A 159 3.84 14.66 -27.62
C PHE A 159 2.33 14.54 -27.37
N ARG A 160 1.86 13.29 -27.24
CA ARG A 160 0.50 12.98 -26.80
C ARG A 160 0.57 11.99 -25.64
N ALA A 161 -0.12 12.29 -24.55
CA ALA A 161 -0.28 11.34 -23.47
C ALA A 161 -1.17 10.17 -23.93
N VAL A 162 -0.77 8.95 -23.69
CA VAL A 162 -1.47 7.73 -24.18
C VAL A 162 -2.91 7.69 -23.70
N LEU A 163 -3.17 8.08 -22.45
CA LEU A 163 -4.50 8.05 -21.83
C LEU A 163 -5.31 9.35 -22.06
N VAL A 164 -4.71 10.38 -22.68
CA VAL A 164 -5.34 11.67 -23.00
C VAL A 164 -4.94 12.08 -24.41
N ASP A 165 -5.36 11.32 -25.39
CA ASP A 165 -4.99 11.47 -26.81
C ASP A 165 -5.54 12.73 -27.48
N SER A 166 -6.57 13.36 -26.90
CA SER A 166 -7.16 14.60 -27.37
C SER A 166 -6.25 15.83 -27.21
N VAL A 167 -5.23 15.73 -26.33
CA VAL A 167 -4.34 16.84 -26.02
C VAL A 167 -3.01 16.69 -26.72
N LEU A 168 -2.65 17.66 -27.54
CA LEU A 168 -1.32 17.76 -28.16
C LEU A 168 -0.44 18.70 -27.34
N GLY A 169 0.65 18.16 -26.84
CA GLY A 169 1.71 18.89 -26.16
C GLY A 169 3.04 18.81 -26.89
N ALA A 170 4.12 19.11 -26.16
CA ALA A 170 5.48 19.03 -26.65
C ALA A 170 6.38 18.30 -25.66
N ARG A 171 7.30 17.47 -26.16
CA ARG A 171 8.42 16.88 -25.45
C ARG A 171 9.67 17.60 -25.85
N ILE A 172 10.47 17.98 -24.87
CA ILE A 172 11.75 18.69 -25.01
C ILE A 172 12.80 17.81 -24.36
N ASP A 173 13.76 17.34 -25.13
CA ASP A 173 14.84 16.47 -24.68
C ASP A 173 16.19 17.20 -24.86
N GLY A 174 17.07 17.15 -23.85
CA GLY A 174 18.38 17.79 -23.90
C GLY A 174 18.74 18.53 -22.60
N GLU A 175 19.49 19.64 -22.72
CA GLU A 175 19.88 20.48 -21.59
C GLU A 175 18.68 21.34 -21.15
N ILE A 176 17.82 20.79 -20.27
CA ILE A 176 16.57 21.43 -19.83
C ILE A 176 16.78 22.58 -18.84
N THR A 177 17.89 22.56 -18.12
CA THR A 177 18.39 23.64 -17.26
C THR A 177 19.90 23.64 -17.31
N THR A 178 20.53 24.72 -16.85
CA THR A 178 22.00 24.84 -16.81
C THR A 178 22.61 23.60 -16.12
N LYS A 179 23.45 22.87 -16.83
CA LYS A 179 24.15 21.65 -16.39
C LYS A 179 23.26 20.43 -16.09
N ARG A 180 21.99 20.41 -16.49
CA ARG A 180 21.10 19.26 -16.31
C ARG A 180 20.50 18.83 -17.63
N THR A 181 20.78 17.59 -18.02
CA THR A 181 20.22 16.98 -19.22
C THR A 181 19.10 16.02 -18.82
N GLY A 182 17.96 16.18 -19.45
CA GLY A 182 16.78 15.39 -19.15
C GLY A 182 15.69 15.59 -20.19
N SER A 183 14.46 15.32 -19.80
CA SER A 183 13.27 15.44 -20.65
C SER A 183 12.21 16.27 -19.96
N VAL A 184 11.57 17.18 -20.69
CA VAL A 184 10.41 17.96 -20.24
C VAL A 184 9.24 17.67 -21.17
N VAL A 185 8.06 17.48 -20.61
CA VAL A 185 6.80 17.43 -21.33
C VAL A 185 5.91 18.58 -20.88
N LEU A 186 5.42 19.36 -21.86
CA LEU A 186 4.45 20.43 -21.67
C LEU A 186 3.10 20.00 -22.27
N LEU A 187 2.04 20.07 -21.48
CA LEU A 187 0.68 19.71 -21.89
C LEU A 187 -0.28 20.85 -21.54
N PRO A 188 -1.08 21.34 -22.49
CA PRO A 188 -2.15 22.27 -22.16
C PRO A 188 -3.17 21.63 -21.22
N LEU A 189 -3.55 22.36 -20.18
CA LEU A 189 -4.47 21.94 -19.14
C LEU A 189 -5.47 23.06 -18.86
N ARG A 190 -6.56 23.14 -19.63
CA ARG A 190 -7.53 24.23 -19.57
C ARG A 190 -6.86 25.59 -19.81
N ASP A 191 -6.91 26.48 -18.80
CA ASP A 191 -6.27 27.81 -18.75
C ASP A 191 -4.83 27.79 -18.21
N LYS A 192 -4.28 26.58 -17.97
CA LYS A 192 -2.96 26.35 -17.35
C LYS A 192 -2.12 25.41 -18.21
N THR A 193 -0.91 25.17 -17.78
CA THR A 193 -0.03 24.19 -18.39
C THR A 193 0.46 23.19 -17.34
N LEU A 194 0.32 21.90 -17.63
CA LEU A 194 1.00 20.84 -16.94
C LEU A 194 2.41 20.71 -17.52
N LYS A 195 3.42 20.98 -16.68
CA LYS A 195 4.84 20.72 -16.96
C LYS A 195 5.28 19.52 -16.12
N ILE A 196 5.78 18.48 -16.77
CA ILE A 196 6.33 17.29 -16.11
C ILE A 196 7.71 17.01 -16.70
N TRP A 197 8.71 16.70 -15.84
CA TRP A 197 10.08 16.50 -16.33
C TRP A 197 10.92 15.63 -15.41
N THR A 198 12.00 15.09 -16.00
CA THR A 198 13.11 14.48 -15.26
C THR A 198 14.38 15.30 -15.47
N GLU A 199 15.19 15.44 -14.43
CA GLU A 199 16.43 16.23 -14.44
C GLU A 199 17.67 15.39 -14.72
N SER A 200 17.52 14.12 -15.09
CA SER A 200 18.62 13.23 -15.40
C SER A 200 18.20 12.15 -16.40
N ASN A 201 19.06 11.88 -17.37
CA ASN A 201 18.86 10.78 -18.32
C ASN A 201 18.85 9.39 -17.67
N ALA A 202 19.38 9.27 -16.44
CA ALA A 202 19.33 8.02 -15.68
C ALA A 202 17.89 7.54 -15.40
N TYR A 203 16.92 8.45 -15.39
CA TYR A 203 15.51 8.16 -15.10
C TYR A 203 14.60 8.22 -16.34
N THR A 204 15.18 8.25 -17.54
CA THR A 204 14.39 8.39 -18.78
C THR A 204 13.40 7.24 -18.96
N ALA A 205 13.81 6.00 -18.67
CA ALA A 205 12.93 4.84 -18.80
C ALA A 205 11.73 4.90 -17.85
N ASP A 206 11.97 5.23 -16.58
CA ASP A 206 10.93 5.40 -15.57
C ASP A 206 10.02 6.59 -15.94
N PHE A 207 10.59 7.68 -16.45
CA PHE A 207 9.85 8.85 -16.89
C PHE A 207 8.93 8.53 -18.07
N ASP A 208 9.39 7.76 -19.05
CA ASP A 208 8.59 7.33 -20.18
C ASP A 208 7.41 6.42 -19.75
N GLU A 209 7.64 5.56 -18.75
CA GLU A 209 6.60 4.73 -18.16
C GLU A 209 5.56 5.55 -17.37
N ILE A 210 6.01 6.56 -16.61
CA ILE A 210 5.13 7.52 -15.93
C ILE A 210 4.27 8.26 -16.97
N LEU A 211 4.85 8.72 -18.05
CA LEU A 211 4.13 9.41 -19.13
C LEU A 211 3.12 8.51 -19.83
N ALA A 212 3.42 7.22 -19.99
CA ALA A 212 2.49 6.25 -20.59
C ALA A 212 1.22 6.05 -19.74
N ASN A 213 1.34 6.23 -18.42
CA ASN A 213 0.26 6.08 -17.44
C ASN A 213 -0.32 7.44 -16.96
N LEU A 214 0.15 8.55 -17.52
CA LEU A 214 -0.33 9.88 -17.17
C LEU A 214 -1.75 10.11 -17.68
N SER A 215 -2.65 10.53 -16.78
CA SER A 215 -4.00 10.95 -17.15
C SER A 215 -4.40 12.24 -16.44
N PHE A 216 -5.28 13.01 -17.08
CA PHE A 216 -5.82 14.27 -16.54
C PHE A 216 -7.09 14.66 -17.30
N SER A 217 -7.86 15.60 -16.77
CA SER A 217 -9.02 16.21 -17.43
C SER A 217 -8.61 17.53 -18.09
N PRO A 218 -8.49 17.56 -19.43
CA PRO A 218 -8.07 18.73 -20.17
C PRO A 218 -9.06 19.88 -20.10
#